data_ed2e7dbf654f16535392d33b5d36e17c
#
_entry.id   ed2e7dbf654f16535392d33b5d36e17c
#
_cell.length_a   1.000
_cell.length_b   1.000
_cell.length_c   1.000
_cell.angle_alpha   90.00
_cell.angle_beta   90.00
_cell.angle_gamma   90.00
#
_symmetry.space_group_name_H-M   'P 1'
#
loop_
_entity.id
_entity.type
_entity.pdbx_description
1 polymer ?
#
loop_
_entity_poly.entity_id
_entity_poly.type
_entity_poly.pdbx_seq_one_letter_code
_entity_poly.pdbx_strand_id
1 'polypeptide(L)'
;YERPWMVFEPLTVGSTVMLGERRIRPIAANHTVPALGFHLSCDNGSIVYSGDTWPNAEFWRTVNGIRDLRYLIIENAFSNKEQDLAITAKHLYPIQLSQELANLRVEPQILITHLKPSDRELIAQEIDAWAGRFSPRILQTGELIDV
;
A
#
# COMPACT_ATOMS: atom_id res chain seq x y z
N TYR A 1 8.99 18.95 -35.85
CA TYR A 1 9.07 17.89 -34.82
C TYR A 1 7.90 18.09 -33.88
N GLU A 2 6.88 17.23 -34.02
CA GLU A 2 5.75 17.23 -33.08
C GLU A 2 6.25 16.72 -31.72
N ARG A 3 5.97 17.47 -30.66
CA ARG A 3 6.29 17.03 -29.30
C ARG A 3 5.41 15.81 -28.99
N PRO A 4 5.94 14.75 -28.34
CA PRO A 4 5.11 13.62 -27.98
C PRO A 4 4.00 14.07 -27.01
N TRP A 5 2.81 13.52 -27.19
CA TRP A 5 1.65 13.78 -26.32
C TRP A 5 1.86 13.29 -24.87
N MET A 6 2.77 12.32 -24.72
CA MET A 6 3.08 11.70 -23.42
C MET A 6 4.57 11.38 -23.37
N VAL A 7 5.19 11.66 -22.26
CA VAL A 7 6.57 11.29 -21.95
C VAL A 7 6.55 10.39 -20.70
N PHE A 8 7.19 9.24 -20.79
CA PHE A 8 7.38 8.34 -19.65
C PHE A 8 8.72 8.64 -18.99
N GLU A 9 8.68 8.96 -17.69
CA GLU A 9 9.87 9.15 -16.88
C GLU A 9 9.99 7.99 -15.89
N PRO A 10 11.12 7.26 -15.87
CA PRO A 10 11.32 6.17 -14.93
C PRO A 10 11.48 6.71 -13.51
N LEU A 11 10.77 6.11 -12.57
CA LEU A 11 10.92 6.38 -11.14
C LEU A 11 11.82 5.32 -10.51
N THR A 12 12.75 5.75 -9.67
CA THR A 12 13.64 4.84 -8.94
C THR A 12 13.51 5.05 -7.43
N VAL A 13 13.65 3.97 -6.67
CA VAL A 13 13.70 4.04 -5.21
C VAL A 13 14.79 5.00 -4.77
N GLY A 14 14.49 5.87 -3.81
CA GLY A 14 15.41 6.91 -3.32
C GLY A 14 15.33 8.24 -4.09
N SER A 15 14.65 8.29 -5.26
CA SER A 15 14.37 9.54 -5.94
C SER A 15 13.25 10.34 -5.24
N THR A 16 13.12 11.61 -5.59
CA THR A 16 11.99 12.46 -5.18
C THR A 16 11.46 13.20 -6.41
N VAL A 17 10.18 13.08 -6.66
CA VAL A 17 9.48 13.86 -7.70
C VAL A 17 8.62 14.92 -7.03
N MET A 18 8.63 16.12 -7.57
CA MET A 18 7.78 17.22 -7.11
C MET A 18 6.56 17.35 -8.01
N LEU A 19 5.36 17.41 -7.40
CA LEU A 19 4.10 17.72 -8.08
C LEU A 19 3.49 18.96 -7.39
N GLY A 20 3.85 20.13 -7.87
CA GLY A 20 3.61 21.38 -7.16
C GLY A 20 4.36 21.38 -5.81
N GLU A 21 3.63 21.60 -4.74
CA GLU A 21 4.17 21.59 -3.36
C GLU A 21 4.23 20.17 -2.75
N ARG A 22 3.73 19.17 -3.45
CA ARG A 22 3.71 17.78 -2.99
C ARG A 22 4.97 17.04 -3.40
N ARG A 23 5.47 16.20 -2.52
CA ARG A 23 6.62 15.31 -2.77
C ARG A 23 6.14 13.88 -2.93
N ILE A 24 6.65 13.21 -3.95
CA ILE A 24 6.39 11.79 -4.23
C ILE A 24 7.73 11.06 -4.17
N ARG A 25 7.83 10.06 -3.29
CA ARG A 25 9.01 9.20 -3.13
C ARG A 25 8.60 7.76 -3.39
N PRO A 26 9.19 7.12 -4.42
CA PRO A 26 9.00 5.69 -4.65
C PRO A 26 9.59 4.86 -3.51
N ILE A 27 8.84 3.83 -3.10
CA ILE A 27 9.25 2.81 -2.14
C ILE A 27 9.31 1.47 -2.86
N ALA A 28 10.30 0.64 -2.58
CA ALA A 28 10.39 -0.69 -3.18
C ALA A 28 9.19 -1.56 -2.78
N ALA A 29 8.52 -2.16 -3.74
CA ALA A 29 7.54 -3.21 -3.53
C ALA A 29 8.16 -4.59 -3.82
N ASN A 30 7.71 -5.63 -3.12
CA ASN A 30 8.16 -7.01 -3.35
C ASN A 30 7.10 -7.74 -4.18
N HIS A 31 7.23 -7.66 -5.49
CA HIS A 31 6.25 -8.25 -6.40
C HIS A 31 6.91 -9.13 -7.47
N THR A 32 6.09 -9.83 -8.28
CA THR A 32 6.56 -10.71 -9.36
C THR A 32 7.19 -9.96 -10.53
N VAL A 33 6.81 -8.70 -10.71
CA VAL A 33 7.37 -7.76 -11.69
C VAL A 33 7.91 -6.52 -10.97
N PRO A 34 8.77 -5.71 -11.59
CA PRO A 34 9.19 -4.44 -11.00
C PRO A 34 7.99 -3.60 -10.60
N ALA A 35 7.84 -3.33 -9.31
CA ALA A 35 6.71 -2.60 -8.75
C ALA A 35 7.19 -1.59 -7.69
N LEU A 36 6.41 -0.55 -7.47
CA LEU A 36 6.69 0.50 -6.51
C LEU A 36 5.45 0.79 -5.66
N GLY A 37 5.70 1.01 -4.39
CA GLY A 37 4.82 1.79 -3.53
C GLY A 37 5.23 3.27 -3.56
N PHE A 38 4.47 4.12 -2.89
CA PHE A 38 4.69 5.57 -2.91
C PHE A 38 4.49 6.18 -1.52
N HIS A 39 5.41 7.04 -1.13
CA HIS A 39 5.22 7.99 -0.05
C HIS A 39 4.90 9.36 -0.66
N LEU A 40 3.69 9.86 -0.42
CA LEU A 40 3.24 11.19 -0.83
C LEU A 40 3.20 12.08 0.40
N SER A 41 3.82 13.26 0.33
CA SER A 41 3.86 14.19 1.46
C SER A 41 3.64 15.63 1.04
N CYS A 42 3.00 16.39 1.93
CA CYS A 42 2.82 17.84 1.87
C CYS A 42 3.00 18.44 3.28
N ASP A 43 2.74 19.72 3.44
CA ASP A 43 2.90 20.39 4.74
C ASP A 43 1.91 19.92 5.81
N ASN A 44 0.77 19.35 5.41
CA ASN A 44 -0.28 18.88 6.32
C ASN A 44 -0.09 17.45 6.79
N GLY A 45 0.85 16.68 6.22
CA GLY A 45 1.09 15.29 6.56
C GLY A 45 1.43 14.43 5.35
N SER A 46 1.34 13.12 5.51
CA SER A 46 1.72 12.21 4.44
C SER A 46 0.84 10.95 4.37
N ILE A 47 0.87 10.33 3.19
CA ILE A 47 0.25 9.05 2.87
C ILE A 47 1.33 8.10 2.36
N VAL A 48 1.25 6.84 2.73
CA VAL A 48 1.97 5.75 2.07
C VAL A 48 0.98 4.83 1.36
N TYR A 49 1.28 4.49 0.12
CA TYR A 49 0.62 3.44 -0.65
C TYR A 49 1.61 2.31 -0.93
N SER A 50 1.25 1.09 -0.58
CA SER A 50 2.17 -0.06 -0.69
C SER A 50 2.49 -0.45 -2.13
N GLY A 51 1.60 -0.17 -3.09
CA GLY A 51 1.57 -0.91 -4.35
C GLY A 51 1.23 -2.38 -4.09
N ASP A 52 1.29 -3.20 -5.13
CA ASP A 52 1.15 -4.65 -5.01
C ASP A 52 2.43 -5.22 -4.40
N THR A 53 2.32 -5.93 -3.29
CA THR A 53 3.50 -6.36 -2.54
C THR A 53 3.28 -7.64 -1.73
N TRP A 54 4.28 -8.47 -1.66
CA TRP A 54 4.48 -9.53 -0.68
C TRP A 54 5.22 -8.96 0.54
N PRO A 55 5.35 -9.69 1.67
CA PRO A 55 6.12 -9.25 2.83
C PRO A 55 7.43 -8.56 2.47
N ASN A 56 7.66 -7.39 3.08
CA ASN A 56 8.74 -6.49 2.70
C ASN A 56 9.30 -5.71 3.89
N ALA A 57 10.38 -6.20 4.48
CA ALA A 57 11.01 -5.56 5.63
C ALA A 57 11.52 -4.14 5.34
N GLU A 58 11.92 -3.85 4.09
CA GLU A 58 12.38 -2.52 3.67
C GLU A 58 11.23 -1.51 3.65
N PHE A 59 10.05 -1.94 3.20
CA PHE A 59 8.82 -1.15 3.26
C PHE A 59 8.55 -0.69 4.69
N TRP A 60 8.56 -1.62 5.65
CA TRP A 60 8.30 -1.29 7.06
C TRP A 60 9.38 -0.41 7.68
N ARG A 61 10.63 -0.57 7.29
CA ARG A 61 11.71 0.32 7.72
C ARG A 61 11.45 1.76 7.26
N THR A 62 11.01 1.92 6.02
CA THR A 62 10.66 3.23 5.44
C THR A 62 9.42 3.82 6.13
N VAL A 63 8.34 3.07 6.24
CA VAL A 63 7.07 3.51 6.86
C VAL A 63 7.30 3.97 8.30
N ASN A 64 8.02 3.18 9.09
CA ASN A 64 8.30 3.50 10.50
C ASN A 64 9.23 4.71 10.70
N GLY A 65 9.91 5.17 9.66
CA GLY A 65 10.70 6.40 9.67
C GLY A 65 9.90 7.68 9.41
N ILE A 66 8.63 7.56 9.02
CA ILE A 66 7.77 8.71 8.67
C ILE A 66 7.01 9.16 9.91
N ARG A 67 7.31 10.38 10.40
CA ARG A 67 6.71 10.90 11.65
C ARG A 67 5.33 11.51 11.49
N ASP A 68 5.03 12.03 10.30
CA ASP A 68 3.81 12.73 9.93
C ASP A 68 2.85 11.86 9.09
N LEU A 69 3.01 10.53 9.15
CA LEU A 69 2.20 9.58 8.42
C LEU A 69 0.76 9.58 8.96
N ARG A 70 -0.19 10.03 8.13
CA ARG A 70 -1.62 10.06 8.46
C ARG A 70 -2.35 8.82 7.97
N TYR A 71 -1.99 8.32 6.79
CA TYR A 71 -2.66 7.18 6.17
C TYR A 71 -1.64 6.18 5.62
N LEU A 72 -1.90 4.92 5.90
CA LEU A 72 -1.23 3.78 5.27
C LEU A 72 -2.26 3.04 4.41
N ILE A 73 -2.13 3.15 3.10
CA ILE A 73 -2.93 2.36 2.14
C ILE A 73 -2.12 1.12 1.79
N ILE A 74 -2.63 -0.05 2.17
CA ILE A 74 -1.95 -1.33 1.93
C ILE A 74 -2.88 -2.29 1.19
N GLU A 75 -2.32 -3.09 0.29
CA GLU A 75 -3.04 -4.06 -0.49
C GLU A 75 -3.43 -5.30 0.33
N ASN A 76 -4.52 -5.95 -0.05
CA ASN A 76 -4.86 -7.32 0.28
C ASN A 76 -5.71 -7.91 -0.84
N ALA A 77 -5.10 -8.66 -1.74
CA ALA A 77 -5.79 -9.09 -2.96
C ALA A 77 -6.63 -10.35 -2.77
N PHE A 78 -6.13 -11.33 -2.01
CA PHE A 78 -6.70 -12.67 -1.94
C PHE A 78 -7.33 -12.98 -0.57
N SER A 79 -8.22 -13.98 -0.54
CA SER A 79 -8.71 -14.59 0.69
C SER A 79 -7.69 -15.61 1.24
N ASN A 80 -7.85 -16.01 2.51
CA ASN A 80 -7.03 -17.06 3.11
C ASN A 80 -7.18 -18.42 2.40
N LYS A 81 -8.30 -18.67 1.71
CA LYS A 81 -8.48 -19.89 0.91
C LYS A 81 -7.55 -19.96 -0.30
N GLU A 82 -7.15 -18.80 -0.80
CA GLU A 82 -6.30 -18.65 -1.98
C GLU A 82 -4.84 -18.34 -1.62
N GLN A 83 -4.40 -18.70 -0.39
CA GLN A 83 -3.04 -18.38 0.09
C GLN A 83 -1.93 -18.85 -0.85
N ASP A 84 -2.05 -20.03 -1.47
CA ASP A 84 -1.03 -20.54 -2.39
C ASP A 84 -0.90 -19.67 -3.65
N LEU A 85 -2.06 -19.16 -4.14
CA LEU A 85 -2.08 -18.23 -5.27
C LEU A 85 -1.53 -16.87 -4.85
N ALA A 86 -1.87 -16.38 -3.66
CA ALA A 86 -1.33 -15.14 -3.10
C ALA A 86 0.20 -15.19 -2.99
N ILE A 87 0.75 -16.29 -2.46
CA ILE A 87 2.20 -16.52 -2.37
C ILE A 87 2.85 -16.48 -3.76
N THR A 88 2.28 -17.22 -4.71
CA THR A 88 2.81 -17.31 -6.08
C THR A 88 2.76 -15.96 -6.80
N ALA A 89 1.66 -15.23 -6.65
CA ALA A 89 1.44 -13.93 -7.25
C ALA A 89 2.09 -12.77 -6.48
N LYS A 90 2.64 -13.03 -5.28
CA LYS A 90 3.24 -12.05 -4.37
C LYS A 90 2.26 -10.94 -3.99
N HIS A 91 1.08 -11.31 -3.50
CA HIS A 91 0.09 -10.45 -2.90
C HIS A 91 -0.23 -10.88 -1.47
N LEU A 92 -0.70 -9.93 -0.66
CA LEU A 92 -1.14 -10.23 0.70
C LEU A 92 -2.52 -10.91 0.73
N TYR A 93 -2.73 -11.70 1.77
CA TYR A 93 -3.99 -12.26 2.21
C TYR A 93 -4.17 -12.02 3.72
N PRO A 94 -5.35 -12.11 4.32
CA PRO A 94 -5.63 -11.57 5.65
C PRO A 94 -4.71 -12.04 6.79
N ILE A 95 -4.32 -13.31 6.82
CA ILE A 95 -3.35 -13.80 7.82
C ILE A 95 -1.99 -13.14 7.63
N GLN A 96 -1.50 -13.08 6.38
CA GLN A 96 -0.22 -12.46 6.07
C GLN A 96 -0.25 -10.95 6.32
N LEU A 97 -1.34 -10.26 5.97
CA LEU A 97 -1.57 -8.85 6.27
C LEU A 97 -1.44 -8.58 7.78
N SER A 98 -2.06 -9.42 8.62
CA SER A 98 -1.97 -9.30 10.08
C SER A 98 -0.52 -9.43 10.59
N GLN A 99 0.26 -10.35 10.00
CA GLN A 99 1.67 -10.52 10.33
C GLN A 99 2.51 -9.31 9.91
N GLU A 100 2.25 -8.79 8.73
CA GLU A 100 2.94 -7.60 8.21
C GLU A 100 2.62 -6.35 9.04
N LEU A 101 1.34 -6.10 9.36
CA LEU A 101 0.92 -4.98 10.20
C LEU A 101 1.53 -5.02 11.62
N ALA A 102 1.93 -6.19 12.11
CA ALA A 102 2.64 -6.30 13.39
C ALA A 102 4.04 -5.63 13.38
N ASN A 103 4.59 -5.32 12.20
CA ASN A 103 5.84 -4.57 12.06
C ASN A 103 5.64 -3.04 12.15
N LEU A 104 4.40 -2.54 12.09
CA LEU A 104 4.08 -1.12 12.15
C LEU A 104 4.37 -0.56 13.56
N ARG A 105 5.10 0.56 13.64
CA ARG A 105 5.51 1.23 14.88
C ARG A 105 5.02 2.67 14.99
N VAL A 106 4.30 3.14 13.98
CA VAL A 106 3.62 4.44 13.92
C VAL A 106 2.11 4.20 13.88
N GLU A 107 1.30 5.20 14.08
CA GLU A 107 -0.15 5.06 14.26
C GLU A 107 -0.95 5.78 13.15
N PRO A 108 -0.76 5.44 11.85
CA PRO A 108 -1.58 5.99 10.79
C PRO A 108 -2.96 5.34 10.80
N GLN A 109 -3.93 5.98 10.16
CA GLN A 109 -5.14 5.27 9.76
C GLN A 109 -4.80 4.25 8.67
N ILE A 110 -5.10 2.96 8.92
CA ILE A 110 -4.82 1.87 7.98
C ILE A 110 -6.01 1.70 7.05
N LEU A 111 -5.74 1.77 5.75
CA LEU A 111 -6.72 1.66 4.68
C LEU A 111 -6.35 0.47 3.79
N ILE A 112 -7.30 -0.44 3.57
CA ILE A 112 -7.08 -1.64 2.75
C ILE A 112 -7.66 -1.43 1.36
N THR A 113 -6.87 -1.81 0.37
CA THR A 113 -7.26 -1.73 -1.05
C THR A 113 -6.98 -3.05 -1.78
N HIS A 114 -7.26 -3.11 -3.09
CA HIS A 114 -6.93 -4.19 -4.00
C HIS A 114 -7.67 -5.51 -3.76
N LEU A 115 -8.79 -5.52 -3.02
CA LEU A 115 -9.57 -6.74 -2.80
C LEU A 115 -10.11 -7.29 -4.12
N LYS A 116 -9.92 -8.59 -4.38
CA LYS A 116 -10.55 -9.26 -5.52
C LYS A 116 -12.06 -9.13 -5.46
N PRO A 117 -12.71 -8.68 -6.55
CA PRO A 117 -14.17 -8.47 -6.55
C PRO A 117 -14.99 -9.73 -6.26
N SER A 118 -14.52 -10.90 -6.72
CA SER A 118 -15.20 -12.19 -6.53
C SER A 118 -15.35 -12.62 -5.07
N ASP A 119 -14.38 -12.25 -4.22
CA ASP A 119 -14.31 -12.70 -2.83
C ASP A 119 -14.29 -11.52 -1.83
N ARG A 120 -14.72 -10.33 -2.27
CA ARG A 120 -14.62 -9.11 -1.48
C ARG A 120 -15.23 -9.23 -0.09
N GLU A 121 -16.40 -9.81 0.04
CA GLU A 121 -17.09 -9.99 1.33
C GLU A 121 -16.36 -10.95 2.25
N LEU A 122 -15.87 -12.07 1.72
CA LEU A 122 -15.08 -13.04 2.45
C LEU A 122 -13.77 -12.41 2.94
N ILE A 123 -13.05 -11.74 2.05
CA ILE A 123 -11.79 -11.05 2.38
C ILE A 123 -12.03 -10.03 3.50
N ALA A 124 -13.13 -9.26 3.42
CA ALA A 124 -13.48 -8.28 4.46
C ALA A 124 -13.71 -8.93 5.82
N GLN A 125 -14.45 -10.03 5.88
CA GLN A 125 -14.67 -10.79 7.12
C GLN A 125 -13.36 -11.37 7.68
N GLU A 126 -12.50 -11.90 6.81
CA GLU A 126 -11.21 -12.45 7.21
C GLU A 126 -10.24 -11.35 7.70
N ILE A 127 -10.25 -10.16 7.08
CA ILE A 127 -9.47 -9.01 7.55
C ILE A 127 -9.92 -8.60 8.96
N ASP A 128 -11.24 -8.52 9.20
CA ASP A 128 -11.76 -8.21 10.53
C ASP A 128 -11.33 -9.27 11.56
N ALA A 129 -11.43 -10.54 11.21
CA ALA A 129 -11.06 -11.65 12.09
C ALA A 129 -9.55 -11.69 12.42
N TRP A 130 -8.66 -11.44 11.46
CA TRP A 130 -7.22 -11.63 11.62
C TRP A 130 -6.45 -10.35 11.89
N ALA A 131 -6.87 -9.24 11.29
CA ALA A 131 -6.22 -7.94 11.38
C ALA A 131 -7.04 -6.89 12.16
N GLY A 132 -8.23 -7.21 12.66
CA GLY A 132 -9.14 -6.29 13.34
C GLY A 132 -8.52 -5.53 14.51
N ARG A 133 -7.54 -6.14 15.20
CA ARG A 133 -6.77 -5.49 16.29
C ARG A 133 -6.03 -4.22 15.87
N PHE A 134 -5.77 -4.05 14.58
CA PHE A 134 -5.14 -2.85 14.00
C PHE A 134 -6.18 -1.84 13.49
N SER A 135 -7.47 -2.15 13.61
CA SER A 135 -8.59 -1.32 13.16
C SER A 135 -8.47 -0.86 11.69
N PRO A 136 -8.12 -1.75 10.75
CA PRO A 136 -8.05 -1.38 9.36
C PRO A 136 -9.43 -1.12 8.78
N ARG A 137 -9.52 -0.23 7.80
CA ARG A 137 -10.75 0.08 7.08
C ARG A 137 -10.58 -0.19 5.59
N ILE A 138 -11.56 -0.83 4.97
CA ILE A 138 -11.55 -1.07 3.52
C ILE A 138 -11.98 0.20 2.80
N LEU A 139 -11.16 0.65 1.85
CA LEU A 139 -11.47 1.78 0.98
C LEU A 139 -12.68 1.50 0.08
N GLN A 140 -13.47 2.54 -0.11
CA GLN A 140 -14.59 2.51 -1.04
C GLN A 140 -14.23 3.24 -2.34
N THR A 141 -14.82 2.77 -3.47
CA THR A 141 -14.64 3.46 -4.76
C THR A 141 -15.19 4.88 -4.69
N GLY A 142 -14.39 5.85 -5.14
CA GLY A 142 -14.76 7.26 -5.13
C GLY A 142 -14.60 7.98 -3.78
N GLU A 143 -14.06 7.29 -2.79
CA GLU A 143 -13.76 7.91 -1.49
C GLU A 143 -12.62 8.94 -1.61
N LEU A 144 -12.78 10.09 -0.97
CA LEU A 144 -11.77 11.13 -0.89
C LEU A 144 -10.99 11.01 0.43
N ILE A 145 -9.68 11.16 0.33
CA ILE A 145 -8.74 11.17 1.47
C ILE A 145 -8.05 12.53 1.48
N ASP A 146 -8.27 13.30 2.53
CA ASP A 146 -7.65 14.61 2.71
C ASP A 146 -6.43 14.51 3.65
N VAL A 147 -5.31 15.15 3.22
CA VAL A 147 -4.04 15.19 3.95
C VAL A 147 -3.59 16.63 4.17
#